data_99f2d2dffaadc9738bef46c96754dee6
#
_entry.id   99f2d2dffaadc9738bef46c96754dee6
#
_cell.length_a   1.000
_cell.length_b   1.000
_cell.length_c   1.000
_cell.angle_alpha   90.00
_cell.angle_beta   90.00
_cell.angle_gamma   90.00
#
_symmetry.space_group_name_H-M   'P 1'
#
loop_
_entity.id
_entity.type
_entity.pdbx_description
1 polymer ?
#
loop_
_entity_poly.entity_id
_entity_poly.type
_entity_poly.pdbx_seq_one_letter_code
_entity_poly.pdbx_strand_id
1 'polypeptide(L)'
;IKIKESELKKIFENDILKSKNKFLFNKLSKIFSPHLLNYNSNWSSIKKMLDKISTNKFRNELKDFNNNGYVLTWHCLDHLNYKTNLRKKVLGHSKIFNFYKNYLKTNKTIKDDIQFHFHPISIFREGNRNASLFFRNDNIYQILSRRIIDHCWFPVAHRAGFHIERPDANWFLNQFIPFDLSNTNKNMRRSDSPAKNAFGSDWRRAPSNWEIYSPDENDYQKKGKSRRFIGRVLSIMNRTESIDLKEVNKAFKRANEGKKTLLAVTSHDFRNLKTEINFFRSLIKKSSKKFPKVKFYFVDTVKGFQKTLSLKNIKKNSIKLNIKRINKNSFKFNTTNGKVFGPQPFLAIKLKNGKYIHDNFDFGLKANEWFYTFCEDTVNLDKVKVIAVAASDSLGNFDVKKYNL
;
A
#
# COMPACT_ATOMS: atom_id res chain seq x y z
N ILE A 1 -22.59 -24.77 4.81
CA ILE A 1 -23.63 -24.90 3.77
C ILE A 1 -22.95 -24.47 2.48
N LYS A 2 -22.79 -25.40 1.52
CA LYS A 2 -22.33 -25.10 0.16
C LYS A 2 -23.56 -24.77 -0.66
N ILE A 3 -23.85 -23.48 -0.83
CA ILE A 3 -24.92 -23.03 -1.75
C ILE A 3 -24.26 -22.82 -3.12
N LYS A 4 -24.84 -23.35 -4.19
CA LYS A 4 -24.35 -23.15 -5.56
C LYS A 4 -24.62 -21.70 -5.99
N GLU A 5 -23.75 -21.13 -6.82
CA GLU A 5 -23.87 -19.74 -7.32
C GLU A 5 -25.21 -19.53 -8.05
N SER A 6 -25.70 -20.54 -8.78
CA SER A 6 -27.00 -20.51 -9.45
C SER A 6 -28.19 -20.46 -8.48
N GLU A 7 -28.07 -21.06 -7.31
CA GLU A 7 -29.11 -21.03 -6.27
C GLU A 7 -29.13 -19.67 -5.56
N LEU A 8 -27.95 -19.11 -5.27
CA LEU A 8 -27.84 -17.75 -4.73
C LEU A 8 -28.44 -16.72 -5.70
N LYS A 9 -28.18 -16.89 -6.99
CA LYS A 9 -28.72 -15.99 -8.03
C LYS A 9 -30.26 -16.04 -8.06
N LYS A 10 -30.86 -17.22 -8.02
CA LYS A 10 -32.33 -17.40 -7.93
C LYS A 10 -32.92 -16.76 -6.66
N ILE A 11 -32.24 -16.89 -5.52
CA ILE A 11 -32.67 -16.25 -4.26
C ILE A 11 -32.64 -14.72 -4.37
N PHE A 12 -31.63 -14.14 -5.06
CA PHE A 12 -31.50 -12.70 -5.22
C PHE A 12 -32.33 -12.11 -6.35
N GLU A 13 -32.78 -12.91 -7.29
CA GLU A 13 -33.71 -12.52 -8.36
C GLU A 13 -35.18 -12.63 -7.93
N ASN A 14 -35.46 -13.22 -6.78
CA ASN A 14 -36.84 -13.39 -6.29
C ASN A 14 -37.39 -12.08 -5.69
N ASP A 15 -38.28 -11.46 -6.44
CA ASP A 15 -38.90 -10.18 -6.10
C ASP A 15 -39.79 -10.23 -4.85
N ILE A 16 -40.33 -11.41 -4.49
CA ILE A 16 -41.12 -11.62 -3.27
C ILE A 16 -40.24 -11.46 -2.02
N LEU A 17 -39.00 -11.95 -2.04
CA LEU A 17 -38.03 -11.75 -0.95
C LEU A 17 -37.57 -10.30 -0.86
N LYS A 18 -37.50 -9.57 -1.99
CA LYS A 18 -37.15 -8.15 -2.02
C LYS A 18 -38.26 -7.29 -1.40
N SER A 19 -39.51 -7.63 -1.61
CA SER A 19 -40.64 -6.83 -1.13
C SER A 19 -40.95 -7.00 0.35
N LYS A 20 -40.81 -8.22 0.90
CA LYS A 20 -41.16 -8.54 2.30
C LYS A 20 -40.19 -7.96 3.35
N ASN A 21 -38.91 -7.82 3.04
CA ASN A 21 -37.95 -7.19 3.94
C ASN A 21 -36.74 -6.58 3.19
N LYS A 22 -36.93 -5.41 2.60
CA LYS A 22 -35.94 -4.68 1.82
C LYS A 22 -34.63 -4.44 2.57
N PHE A 23 -34.69 -4.23 3.86
CA PHE A 23 -33.50 -4.02 4.71
C PHE A 23 -32.67 -5.29 4.85
N LEU A 24 -33.32 -6.42 5.21
CA LEU A 24 -32.67 -7.72 5.35
C LEU A 24 -32.12 -8.21 4.01
N PHE A 25 -32.90 -8.08 2.94
CA PHE A 25 -32.48 -8.42 1.57
C PHE A 25 -31.22 -7.64 1.14
N ASN A 26 -31.20 -6.33 1.34
CA ASN A 26 -30.02 -5.50 1.03
C ASN A 26 -28.79 -5.88 1.88
N LYS A 27 -28.99 -6.30 3.12
CA LYS A 27 -27.92 -6.76 4.00
C LYS A 27 -27.37 -8.12 3.58
N LEU A 28 -28.25 -9.06 3.24
CA LEU A 28 -27.88 -10.39 2.75
C LEU A 28 -27.22 -10.32 1.36
N SER A 29 -27.73 -9.51 0.44
CA SER A 29 -27.15 -9.33 -0.89
C SER A 29 -25.73 -8.76 -0.84
N LYS A 30 -25.42 -7.90 0.13
CA LYS A 30 -24.05 -7.43 0.36
C LYS A 30 -23.13 -8.54 0.88
N ILE A 31 -23.62 -9.44 1.72
CA ILE A 31 -22.83 -10.54 2.31
C ILE A 31 -22.59 -11.65 1.27
N PHE A 32 -23.62 -12.01 0.52
CA PHE A 32 -23.63 -13.15 -0.41
C PHE A 32 -23.49 -12.74 -1.88
N SER A 33 -23.09 -11.50 -2.16
CA SER A 33 -22.84 -11.08 -3.53
C SER A 33 -21.90 -12.04 -4.25
N PRO A 34 -22.25 -12.60 -5.41
CA PRO A 34 -21.37 -13.48 -6.20
C PRO A 34 -20.00 -12.86 -6.45
N HIS A 35 -19.95 -11.53 -6.61
CA HIS A 35 -18.72 -10.76 -6.74
C HIS A 35 -17.77 -10.93 -5.53
N LEU A 36 -18.31 -11.11 -4.32
CA LEU A 36 -17.53 -11.28 -3.08
C LEU A 36 -17.23 -12.74 -2.75
N LEU A 37 -17.88 -13.68 -3.43
CA LEU A 37 -17.72 -15.11 -3.22
C LEU A 37 -16.83 -15.78 -4.26
N ASN A 38 -16.73 -15.21 -5.44
CA ASN A 38 -15.93 -15.73 -6.54
C ASN A 38 -14.53 -15.12 -6.52
N TYR A 39 -13.50 -15.96 -6.32
CA TYR A 39 -12.12 -15.53 -6.15
C TYR A 39 -11.17 -16.11 -7.19
N ASN A 40 -10.23 -15.30 -7.65
CA ASN A 40 -9.03 -15.77 -8.34
C ASN A 40 -8.10 -16.45 -7.31
N SER A 41 -8.21 -17.75 -7.16
CA SER A 41 -7.52 -18.52 -6.10
C SER A 41 -6.07 -18.91 -6.44
N ASN A 42 -5.64 -18.73 -7.69
CA ASN A 42 -4.31 -19.11 -8.15
C ASN A 42 -3.71 -18.05 -9.10
N TRP A 43 -2.41 -18.16 -9.34
CA TRP A 43 -1.66 -17.20 -10.16
C TRP A 43 -2.10 -17.17 -11.63
N SER A 44 -2.52 -18.31 -12.18
CA SER A 44 -3.01 -18.38 -13.56
C SER A 44 -4.30 -17.58 -13.74
N SER A 45 -5.27 -17.72 -12.83
CA SER A 45 -6.51 -16.95 -12.89
C SER A 45 -6.29 -15.46 -12.67
N ILE A 46 -5.36 -15.09 -11.78
CA ILE A 46 -4.95 -13.70 -11.60
C ILE A 46 -4.33 -13.15 -12.88
N LYS A 47 -3.38 -13.89 -13.49
CA LYS A 47 -2.75 -13.46 -14.74
C LYS A 47 -3.78 -13.26 -15.85
N LYS A 48 -4.69 -14.21 -16.05
CA LYS A 48 -5.78 -14.08 -17.04
C LYS A 48 -6.65 -12.83 -16.81
N MET A 49 -6.92 -12.49 -15.56
CA MET A 49 -7.64 -11.26 -15.22
C MET A 49 -6.79 -10.02 -15.53
N LEU A 50 -5.52 -10.02 -15.12
CA LEU A 50 -4.60 -8.90 -15.39
C LEU A 50 -4.44 -8.64 -16.87
N ASP A 51 -4.26 -9.69 -17.69
CA ASP A 51 -4.15 -9.57 -19.15
C ASP A 51 -5.38 -8.86 -19.76
N LYS A 52 -6.58 -9.12 -19.22
CA LYS A 52 -7.81 -8.45 -19.66
C LYS A 52 -7.86 -6.96 -19.28
N ILE A 53 -7.50 -6.62 -18.06
CA ILE A 53 -7.57 -5.24 -17.54
C ILE A 53 -6.37 -4.38 -17.93
N SER A 54 -5.32 -4.99 -18.48
CA SER A 54 -4.09 -4.31 -18.88
C SER A 54 -4.07 -3.89 -20.35
N THR A 55 -5.07 -4.29 -21.13
CA THR A 55 -5.14 -3.89 -22.53
C THR A 55 -5.37 -2.37 -22.67
N ASN A 56 -4.78 -1.76 -23.70
CA ASN A 56 -4.97 -0.34 -23.99
C ASN A 56 -6.47 -0.01 -24.18
N LYS A 57 -7.23 -0.90 -24.83
CA LYS A 57 -8.69 -0.74 -25.00
C LYS A 57 -9.36 -0.61 -23.62
N PHE A 58 -9.11 -1.55 -22.70
CA PHE A 58 -9.73 -1.50 -21.38
C PHE A 58 -9.25 -0.30 -20.56
N ARG A 59 -7.93 -0.03 -20.54
CA ARG A 59 -7.38 1.11 -19.79
C ARG A 59 -7.98 2.45 -20.22
N ASN A 60 -8.24 2.62 -21.52
CA ASN A 60 -8.68 3.87 -22.12
C ASN A 60 -10.20 4.00 -22.26
N GLU A 61 -11.03 3.08 -21.74
CA GLU A 61 -12.50 3.20 -21.74
C GLU A 61 -13.00 4.46 -21.01
N LEU A 62 -12.23 4.98 -20.08
CA LEU A 62 -12.37 6.31 -19.51
C LEU A 62 -11.00 6.97 -19.47
N LYS A 63 -10.85 8.10 -20.14
CA LYS A 63 -9.64 8.89 -20.15
C LYS A 63 -9.73 10.06 -19.19
N ASP A 64 -8.62 10.45 -18.61
CA ASP A 64 -8.46 11.64 -17.79
C ASP A 64 -8.28 12.90 -18.66
N PHE A 65 -8.08 14.04 -18.01
CA PHE A 65 -7.89 15.33 -18.70
C PHE A 65 -6.64 15.35 -19.62
N ASN A 66 -5.65 14.52 -19.36
CA ASN A 66 -4.43 14.38 -20.19
C ASN A 66 -4.53 13.20 -21.17
N ASN A 67 -5.72 12.68 -21.45
CA ASN A 67 -5.94 11.51 -22.30
C ASN A 67 -5.27 10.21 -21.81
N ASN A 68 -4.89 10.12 -20.52
CA ASN A 68 -4.39 8.89 -19.95
C ASN A 68 -5.52 7.99 -19.46
N GLY A 69 -5.31 6.68 -19.61
CA GLY A 69 -6.20 5.66 -19.07
C GLY A 69 -5.90 5.34 -17.59
N TYR A 70 -6.66 4.40 -17.07
CA TYR A 70 -6.60 3.94 -15.70
C TYR A 70 -5.22 3.37 -15.31
N VAL A 71 -4.72 3.74 -14.14
CA VAL A 71 -3.43 3.31 -13.60
C VAL A 71 -3.65 2.62 -12.24
N LEU A 72 -2.87 1.60 -11.95
CA LEU A 72 -2.91 0.84 -10.69
C LEU A 72 -1.59 0.98 -9.92
N THR A 73 -1.68 0.93 -8.60
CA THR A 73 -0.53 0.68 -7.73
C THR A 73 -0.73 -0.65 -7.02
N TRP A 74 0.23 -1.55 -7.22
CA TRP A 74 0.24 -2.88 -6.62
C TRP A 74 0.93 -2.83 -5.26
N HIS A 75 0.14 -2.75 -4.18
CA HIS A 75 0.66 -2.82 -2.83
C HIS A 75 0.95 -4.28 -2.46
N CYS A 76 2.20 -4.70 -2.65
CA CYS A 76 2.63 -6.09 -2.53
C CYS A 76 3.01 -6.44 -1.09
N LEU A 77 2.34 -7.43 -0.53
CA LEU A 77 2.67 -8.01 0.76
C LEU A 77 3.59 -9.24 0.61
N ASP A 78 4.29 -9.58 1.68
CA ASP A 78 4.92 -10.89 1.86
C ASP A 78 4.09 -11.72 2.83
N HIS A 79 3.64 -12.89 2.39
CA HIS A 79 2.80 -13.77 3.19
C HIS A 79 3.69 -14.83 3.86
N LEU A 80 4.06 -14.56 5.11
CA LEU A 80 5.03 -15.33 5.88
C LEU A 80 4.42 -15.87 7.15
N ASN A 81 4.89 -17.05 7.57
CA ASN A 81 4.60 -17.65 8.89
C ASN A 81 3.12 -17.83 9.24
N TYR A 82 2.21 -17.76 8.28
CA TYR A 82 0.80 -18.08 8.50
C TYR A 82 0.56 -19.58 8.47
N LYS A 83 -0.32 -20.07 9.33
CA LYS A 83 -0.71 -21.51 9.41
C LYS A 83 -1.39 -22.00 8.14
N THR A 84 -2.16 -21.12 7.48
CA THR A 84 -2.98 -21.49 6.33
C THR A 84 -2.77 -20.55 5.15
N ASN A 85 -2.83 -21.10 3.95
CA ASN A 85 -2.85 -20.35 2.70
C ASN A 85 -4.26 -20.36 2.12
N LEU A 86 -5.08 -19.38 2.53
CA LEU A 86 -6.48 -19.25 2.12
C LEU A 86 -6.69 -19.07 0.61
N ARG A 87 -5.65 -18.66 -0.12
CA ARG A 87 -5.73 -18.37 -1.55
C ARG A 87 -5.09 -19.42 -2.43
N LYS A 88 -4.59 -20.52 -1.87
CA LYS A 88 -3.92 -21.63 -2.59
C LYS A 88 -2.84 -21.15 -3.57
N LYS A 89 -2.21 -20.01 -3.30
CA LYS A 89 -1.10 -19.45 -4.09
C LYS A 89 0.23 -19.83 -3.46
N VAL A 90 1.26 -19.97 -4.29
CA VAL A 90 2.64 -20.06 -3.77
C VAL A 90 2.99 -18.70 -3.15
N LEU A 91 3.23 -18.70 -1.85
CA LEU A 91 3.47 -17.51 -1.03
C LEU A 91 4.83 -17.64 -0.34
N GLY A 92 5.25 -16.56 0.31
CA GLY A 92 6.54 -16.48 1.02
C GLY A 92 7.23 -15.14 0.75
N HIS A 93 8.51 -15.06 1.07
CA HIS A 93 9.29 -13.85 0.79
C HIS A 93 9.27 -13.52 -0.69
N SER A 94 8.94 -12.27 -1.01
CA SER A 94 8.97 -11.67 -2.35
C SER A 94 8.19 -12.40 -3.44
N LYS A 95 7.41 -13.44 -3.15
CA LYS A 95 6.68 -14.19 -4.20
C LYS A 95 5.63 -13.32 -4.90
N ILE A 96 4.82 -12.58 -4.13
CA ILE A 96 3.83 -11.65 -4.67
C ILE A 96 4.54 -10.49 -5.40
N PHE A 97 5.56 -9.92 -4.76
CA PHE A 97 6.36 -8.85 -5.35
C PHE A 97 6.98 -9.25 -6.69
N ASN A 98 7.60 -10.44 -6.76
CA ASN A 98 8.21 -10.97 -7.98
C ASN A 98 7.18 -11.20 -9.08
N PHE A 99 5.99 -11.71 -8.74
CA PHE A 99 4.94 -11.89 -9.72
C PHE A 99 4.58 -10.56 -10.40
N TYR A 100 4.29 -9.51 -9.61
CA TYR A 100 3.94 -8.20 -10.16
C TYR A 100 5.12 -7.52 -10.85
N LYS A 101 6.32 -7.59 -10.29
CA LYS A 101 7.54 -7.05 -10.92
C LYS A 101 7.78 -7.67 -12.31
N ASN A 102 7.67 -8.98 -12.40
CA ASN A 102 7.84 -9.69 -13.68
C ASN A 102 6.69 -9.35 -14.64
N TYR A 103 5.44 -9.30 -14.15
CA TYR A 103 4.30 -8.94 -14.98
C TYR A 103 4.46 -7.54 -15.59
N LEU A 104 4.86 -6.55 -14.80
CA LEU A 104 5.10 -5.19 -15.29
C LEU A 104 6.31 -5.09 -16.22
N LYS A 105 7.39 -5.84 -15.94
CA LYS A 105 8.57 -5.91 -16.81
C LYS A 105 8.23 -6.45 -18.22
N THR A 106 7.36 -7.44 -18.28
CA THR A 106 6.92 -8.05 -19.54
C THR A 106 5.95 -7.14 -20.30
N ASN A 107 5.14 -6.35 -19.58
CA ASN A 107 4.12 -5.49 -20.17
C ASN A 107 4.52 -4.01 -20.05
N LYS A 108 5.59 -3.61 -20.77
CA LYS A 108 6.21 -2.26 -20.69
C LYS A 108 5.29 -1.06 -20.95
N THR A 109 4.15 -1.27 -21.62
CA THR A 109 3.16 -0.22 -21.89
C THR A 109 2.32 0.15 -20.66
N ILE A 110 2.36 -0.68 -19.62
CA ILE A 110 1.60 -0.46 -18.38
C ILE A 110 2.39 0.51 -17.49
N LYS A 111 1.74 1.62 -17.10
CA LYS A 111 2.31 2.64 -16.21
C LYS A 111 2.02 2.38 -14.73
N ASP A 112 1.72 1.14 -14.36
CA ASP A 112 1.45 0.75 -12.97
C ASP A 112 2.74 0.78 -12.13
N ASP A 113 2.56 0.97 -10.83
CA ASP A 113 3.65 1.01 -9.86
C ASP A 113 3.51 -0.11 -8.81
N ILE A 114 4.59 -0.40 -8.08
CA ILE A 114 4.61 -1.36 -6.98
C ILE A 114 4.97 -0.62 -5.70
N GLN A 115 4.16 -0.81 -4.65
CA GLN A 115 4.38 -0.24 -3.34
C GLN A 115 4.20 -1.27 -2.23
N PHE A 116 4.40 -0.87 -0.98
CA PHE A 116 4.50 -1.75 0.17
C PHE A 116 3.13 -1.98 0.82
N HIS A 117 2.91 -3.22 1.22
CA HIS A 117 1.78 -3.64 2.04
C HIS A 117 2.28 -4.60 3.12
N PHE A 118 1.91 -4.36 4.37
CA PHE A 118 2.38 -5.19 5.47
C PHE A 118 1.23 -5.60 6.38
N HIS A 119 1.21 -6.90 6.71
CA HIS A 119 0.33 -7.50 7.69
C HIS A 119 1.18 -8.00 8.87
N PRO A 120 1.21 -7.31 10.01
CA PRO A 120 1.85 -7.83 11.20
C PRO A 120 1.21 -9.17 11.60
N ILE A 121 2.01 -10.19 11.82
CA ILE A 121 1.50 -11.54 12.14
C ILE A 121 0.98 -11.58 13.57
N SER A 122 -0.25 -12.01 13.76
CA SER A 122 -0.82 -12.25 15.08
C SER A 122 -0.22 -13.51 15.73
N ILE A 123 -0.34 -13.62 17.05
CA ILE A 123 0.06 -14.82 17.81
C ILE A 123 -0.67 -16.08 17.33
N PHE A 124 -1.86 -15.94 16.77
CA PHE A 124 -2.64 -17.06 16.21
C PHE A 124 -2.12 -17.53 14.84
N ARG A 125 -1.24 -16.75 14.18
CA ARG A 125 -0.70 -17.01 12.84
C ARG A 125 -1.79 -17.24 11.78
N GLU A 126 -2.92 -16.59 11.92
CA GLU A 126 -4.06 -16.65 10.99
C GLU A 126 -4.03 -15.46 10.03
N GLY A 127 -4.20 -15.73 8.73
CA GLY A 127 -4.12 -14.72 7.68
C GLY A 127 -5.22 -13.63 7.72
N ASN A 128 -6.27 -13.83 8.53
CA ASN A 128 -7.35 -12.88 8.75
C ASN A 128 -7.23 -12.09 10.06
N ARG A 129 -6.11 -12.20 10.77
CA ARG A 129 -5.83 -11.50 12.02
C ARG A 129 -4.46 -10.83 11.97
N ASN A 130 -4.37 -9.59 12.44
CA ASN A 130 -3.12 -8.89 12.59
C ASN A 130 -2.67 -8.83 14.07
N ALA A 131 -1.36 -8.65 14.27
CA ALA A 131 -0.82 -8.34 15.58
C ALA A 131 -1.33 -6.98 16.09
N SER A 132 -1.38 -6.84 17.42
CA SER A 132 -1.69 -5.56 18.06
C SER A 132 -0.54 -4.59 18.03
N LEU A 133 0.70 -5.08 17.94
CA LEU A 133 1.94 -4.28 17.92
C LEU A 133 2.73 -4.54 16.64
N PHE A 134 3.15 -3.46 16.00
CA PHE A 134 3.88 -3.46 14.75
C PHE A 134 5.35 -3.87 14.97
N PHE A 135 6.00 -3.30 15.97
CA PHE A 135 7.42 -3.59 16.30
C PHE A 135 7.67 -5.01 16.83
N ARG A 136 6.67 -5.67 17.39
CA ARG A 136 6.80 -7.08 17.78
C ARG A 136 6.78 -8.05 16.59
N ASN A 137 7.09 -7.57 15.41
CA ASN A 137 6.98 -8.35 14.19
C ASN A 137 8.24 -8.23 13.33
N ASP A 138 9.28 -8.98 13.71
CA ASP A 138 10.60 -9.00 13.05
C ASP A 138 10.53 -9.22 11.54
N ASN A 139 9.41 -9.76 11.07
CA ASN A 139 9.25 -10.01 9.64
C ASN A 139 9.31 -8.74 8.79
N ILE A 140 8.99 -7.56 9.33
CA ILE A 140 9.09 -6.32 8.57
C ILE A 140 10.54 -6.03 8.18
N TYR A 141 11.47 -6.22 9.11
CA TYR A 141 12.90 -6.04 8.88
C TYR A 141 13.43 -7.06 7.88
N GLN A 142 13.00 -8.32 8.01
CA GLN A 142 13.34 -9.39 7.07
C GLN A 142 12.82 -9.11 5.65
N ILE A 143 11.59 -8.64 5.53
CA ILE A 143 10.99 -8.30 4.24
C ILE A 143 11.75 -7.15 3.59
N LEU A 144 11.99 -6.06 4.32
CA LEU A 144 12.67 -4.90 3.77
C LEU A 144 14.12 -5.20 3.41
N SER A 145 14.89 -5.88 4.29
CA SER A 145 16.27 -6.28 4.02
C SER A 145 16.39 -7.13 2.76
N ARG A 146 15.48 -8.11 2.56
CA ARG A 146 15.47 -8.92 1.34
C ARG A 146 15.11 -8.11 0.11
N ARG A 147 14.12 -7.21 0.19
CA ARG A 147 13.76 -6.37 -0.95
C ARG A 147 14.87 -5.40 -1.33
N ILE A 148 15.59 -4.85 -0.37
CA ILE A 148 16.77 -3.99 -0.58
C ILE A 148 17.88 -4.78 -1.28
N ILE A 149 18.30 -5.89 -0.70
CA ILE A 149 19.47 -6.64 -1.15
C ILE A 149 19.18 -7.41 -2.45
N ASP A 150 18.06 -8.14 -2.51
CA ASP A 150 17.77 -9.04 -3.62
C ASP A 150 17.11 -8.34 -4.81
N HIS A 151 16.46 -7.18 -4.60
CA HIS A 151 15.68 -6.51 -5.64
C HIS A 151 16.08 -5.07 -5.93
N CYS A 152 17.03 -4.48 -5.15
CA CYS A 152 17.39 -3.05 -5.24
C CYS A 152 16.14 -2.15 -5.17
N TRP A 153 15.27 -2.41 -4.21
CA TRP A 153 14.00 -1.72 -4.09
C TRP A 153 13.70 -1.33 -2.63
N PHE A 154 13.13 -0.12 -2.45
CA PHE A 154 12.69 0.39 -1.17
C PHE A 154 11.34 1.10 -1.32
N PRO A 155 10.41 0.99 -0.35
CA PRO A 155 9.10 1.60 -0.46
C PRO A 155 9.11 3.10 -0.23
N VAL A 156 8.23 3.81 -0.95
CA VAL A 156 7.92 5.22 -0.70
C VAL A 156 6.46 5.43 -0.36
N ALA A 157 5.62 4.41 -0.54
CA ALA A 157 4.24 4.42 -0.12
C ALA A 157 3.87 3.10 0.57
N HIS A 158 3.00 3.20 1.56
CA HIS A 158 2.50 2.10 2.36
C HIS A 158 0.98 2.02 2.31
N ARG A 159 0.47 0.83 2.56
CA ARG A 159 -0.93 0.57 2.89
C ARG A 159 -0.97 -0.51 3.97
N ALA A 160 -1.56 -0.16 5.13
CA ALA A 160 -1.61 -1.07 6.26
C ALA A 160 -2.52 -2.28 6.00
N GLY A 161 -2.09 -3.46 6.43
CA GLY A 161 -2.91 -4.66 6.46
C GLY A 161 -4.15 -4.47 7.32
N PHE A 162 -5.34 -4.82 6.80
CA PHE A 162 -6.63 -4.53 7.42
C PHE A 162 -6.81 -3.06 7.81
N HIS A 163 -6.09 -2.16 7.15
CA HIS A 163 -6.01 -0.73 7.50
C HIS A 163 -5.59 -0.47 8.95
N ILE A 164 -4.90 -1.43 9.57
CA ILE A 164 -4.48 -1.31 10.97
C ILE A 164 -3.29 -0.37 11.07
N GLU A 165 -3.50 0.69 11.80
CA GLU A 165 -2.45 1.56 12.27
C GLU A 165 -2.52 1.69 13.79
N ARG A 166 -1.36 1.83 14.41
CA ARG A 166 -1.16 2.00 15.85
C ARG A 166 -0.06 3.03 16.04
N PRO A 167 0.14 3.58 17.21
CA PRO A 167 1.24 4.52 17.44
C PRO A 167 2.60 3.98 17.01
N ASP A 168 2.91 2.72 17.29
CA ASP A 168 4.19 2.09 16.91
C ASP A 168 4.34 1.92 15.38
N ALA A 169 3.24 1.63 14.66
CA ALA A 169 3.25 1.64 13.20
C ALA A 169 3.51 3.06 12.66
N ASN A 170 2.86 4.07 13.27
CA ASN A 170 3.05 5.46 12.93
C ASN A 170 4.52 5.89 13.11
N TRP A 171 5.16 5.53 14.22
CA TRP A 171 6.57 5.82 14.48
C TRP A 171 7.51 5.13 13.50
N PHE A 172 7.28 3.85 13.18
CA PHE A 172 8.09 3.13 12.21
C PHE A 172 7.99 3.76 10.81
N LEU A 173 6.77 4.01 10.34
CA LEU A 173 6.53 4.58 9.02
C LEU A 173 7.11 5.99 8.92
N ASN A 174 7.03 6.79 10.00
CA ASN A 174 7.60 8.15 10.07
C ASN A 174 9.14 8.18 10.00
N GLN A 175 9.81 7.02 10.13
CA GLN A 175 11.25 6.90 9.93
C GLN A 175 11.62 6.61 8.48
N PHE A 176 10.78 5.89 7.73
CA PHE A 176 11.22 5.29 6.47
C PHE A 176 10.33 5.57 5.27
N ILE A 177 9.01 5.79 5.44
CA ILE A 177 8.05 5.80 4.34
C ILE A 177 7.18 7.05 4.37
N PRO A 178 7.31 7.95 3.37
CA PRO A 178 6.66 9.26 3.39
C PRO A 178 5.15 9.24 3.14
N PHE A 179 4.62 8.28 2.39
CA PHE A 179 3.22 8.27 1.96
C PHE A 179 2.47 7.05 2.47
N ASP A 180 1.22 7.25 2.86
CA ASP A 180 0.37 6.20 3.38
C ASP A 180 -1.08 6.32 2.89
N LEU A 181 -1.66 5.20 2.43
CA LEU A 181 -3.05 5.08 2.01
C LEU A 181 -3.82 4.12 2.93
N SER A 182 -3.83 4.38 4.25
CA SER A 182 -4.49 3.51 5.23
C SER A 182 -5.77 4.10 5.84
N ASN A 183 -6.00 5.41 5.71
CA ASN A 183 -7.21 6.06 6.25
C ASN A 183 -8.47 5.60 5.50
N THR A 184 -9.34 4.87 6.20
CA THR A 184 -10.63 4.39 5.65
C THR A 184 -11.85 5.09 6.23
N ASN A 185 -11.69 6.28 6.82
CA ASN A 185 -12.80 6.97 7.47
C ASN A 185 -13.97 7.22 6.51
N LYS A 186 -15.11 6.64 6.79
CA LYS A 186 -16.40 6.86 6.10
C LYS A 186 -17.51 7.30 7.04
N ASN A 187 -17.19 7.82 8.22
CA ASN A 187 -18.15 8.16 9.28
C ASN A 187 -18.97 6.96 9.78
N MET A 188 -18.45 5.74 9.60
CA MET A 188 -19.11 4.54 10.09
C MET A 188 -18.78 4.32 11.57
N ARG A 189 -19.80 4.02 12.37
CA ARG A 189 -19.58 3.54 13.74
C ARG A 189 -18.99 2.13 13.66
N ARG A 190 -18.06 1.81 14.54
CA ARG A 190 -17.44 0.47 14.64
C ARG A 190 -18.48 -0.64 14.87
N SER A 191 -19.59 -0.30 15.55
CA SER A 191 -20.75 -1.18 15.76
C SER A 191 -21.51 -1.52 14.48
N ASP A 192 -21.34 -0.73 13.42
CA ASP A 192 -22.02 -0.94 12.14
C ASP A 192 -21.25 -1.88 11.22
N SER A 193 -20.04 -2.31 11.62
CA SER A 193 -19.29 -3.34 10.91
C SER A 193 -19.98 -4.69 11.08
N PRO A 194 -20.33 -5.41 9.99
CA PRO A 194 -20.90 -6.76 10.10
C PRO A 194 -19.92 -7.77 10.73
N ALA A 195 -18.66 -7.44 10.80
CA ALA A 195 -17.64 -8.18 11.52
C ALA A 195 -17.43 -7.56 12.90
N LYS A 196 -18.27 -7.90 13.89
CA LYS A 196 -18.06 -7.49 15.31
C LYS A 196 -16.66 -7.84 15.82
N ASN A 197 -16.01 -8.81 15.18
CA ASN A 197 -14.64 -9.25 15.44
C ASN A 197 -13.65 -8.78 14.37
N ALA A 198 -13.98 -7.77 13.58
CA ALA A 198 -13.06 -7.23 12.58
C ALA A 198 -11.89 -6.54 13.30
N PHE A 199 -10.70 -7.05 13.02
CA PHE A 199 -9.44 -6.56 13.58
C PHE A 199 -8.91 -5.33 12.81
N GLY A 200 -9.82 -4.48 12.29
CA GLY A 200 -9.47 -3.25 11.61
C GLY A 200 -9.11 -2.12 12.56
N SER A 201 -8.40 -1.12 12.06
CA SER A 201 -8.14 0.13 12.77
C SER A 201 -9.37 0.98 12.94
N ASP A 202 -9.31 1.81 13.95
CA ASP A 202 -10.26 2.91 14.12
C ASP A 202 -9.76 4.14 13.35
N TRP A 203 -10.54 4.58 12.37
CA TRP A 203 -10.28 5.79 11.58
C TRP A 203 -11.36 6.86 11.75
N ARG A 204 -12.27 6.72 12.74
CA ARG A 204 -13.44 7.60 12.91
C ARG A 204 -13.10 9.06 13.13
N ARG A 205 -11.93 9.36 13.73
CA ARG A 205 -11.44 10.72 14.01
C ARG A 205 -10.56 11.30 12.92
N ALA A 206 -10.11 10.46 11.96
CA ALA A 206 -9.27 10.90 10.86
C ALA A 206 -10.08 11.74 9.84
N PRO A 207 -9.44 12.61 9.05
CA PRO A 207 -10.10 13.39 8.02
C PRO A 207 -10.88 12.52 7.04
N SER A 208 -12.15 12.87 6.77
CA SER A 208 -13.04 12.16 5.85
C SER A 208 -13.34 12.93 4.57
N ASN A 209 -12.72 14.08 4.36
CA ASN A 209 -12.98 15.03 3.28
C ASN A 209 -12.04 14.92 2.08
N TRP A 210 -11.33 13.79 1.94
CA TRP A 210 -10.37 13.52 0.85
C TRP A 210 -9.13 14.44 0.83
N GLU A 211 -8.82 15.06 1.96
CA GLU A 211 -7.54 15.76 2.14
C GLU A 211 -6.42 14.78 2.50
N ILE A 212 -5.21 15.12 2.13
CA ILE A 212 -3.99 14.52 2.68
C ILE A 212 -3.62 15.30 3.93
N TYR A 213 -3.20 14.61 4.98
CA TYR A 213 -2.75 15.25 6.21
C TYR A 213 -1.46 14.62 6.75
N SER A 214 -0.68 15.41 7.46
CA SER A 214 0.41 14.92 8.29
C SER A 214 -0.19 14.50 9.63
N PRO A 215 0.05 13.28 10.13
CA PRO A 215 -0.50 12.85 11.41
C PRO A 215 0.27 13.46 12.60
N ASP A 216 -0.36 13.42 13.75
CA ASP A 216 0.32 13.58 15.04
C ASP A 216 1.20 12.35 15.32
N GLU A 217 2.30 12.52 16.04
CA GLU A 217 3.26 11.43 16.28
C GLU A 217 2.66 10.29 17.10
N ASN A 218 1.78 10.60 18.04
CA ASN A 218 1.16 9.63 18.95
C ASN A 218 -0.27 9.25 18.57
N ASP A 219 -0.90 10.03 17.66
CA ASP A 219 -2.27 9.78 17.21
C ASP A 219 -2.39 9.91 15.70
N TYR A 220 -2.25 8.79 15.00
CA TYR A 220 -2.33 8.74 13.51
C TYR A 220 -3.65 9.28 12.94
N GLN A 221 -4.72 9.38 13.73
CA GLN A 221 -6.00 9.94 13.29
C GLN A 221 -6.06 11.47 13.39
N LYS A 222 -5.21 12.07 14.21
CA LYS A 222 -5.16 13.51 14.44
C LYS A 222 -4.18 14.16 13.47
N LYS A 223 -4.50 15.37 13.00
CA LYS A 223 -3.54 16.19 12.26
C LYS A 223 -2.43 16.66 13.20
N GLY A 224 -1.20 16.63 12.74
CA GLY A 224 -0.01 17.01 13.49
C GLY A 224 1.13 17.44 12.57
N LYS A 225 2.35 17.15 13.00
CA LYS A 225 3.60 17.60 12.35
C LYS A 225 4.57 16.46 12.02
N SER A 226 4.08 15.22 11.92
CA SER A 226 4.90 14.10 11.47
C SER A 226 5.47 14.36 10.07
N ARG A 227 6.58 13.72 9.74
CA ARG A 227 7.21 13.86 8.40
C ARG A 227 6.37 13.26 7.29
N ARG A 228 5.60 12.21 7.59
CA ARG A 228 4.81 11.46 6.61
C ARG A 228 3.44 12.09 6.36
N PHE A 229 2.80 11.63 5.30
CA PHE A 229 1.47 12.05 4.90
C PHE A 229 0.53 10.85 4.76
N ILE A 230 -0.68 11.00 5.27
CA ILE A 230 -1.75 10.01 5.16
C ILE A 230 -2.83 10.51 4.21
N GLY A 231 -3.16 9.69 3.21
CA GLY A 231 -4.28 9.85 2.30
C GLY A 231 -5.42 8.90 2.64
N ARG A 232 -6.64 9.30 2.26
CA ARG A 232 -7.82 8.48 2.43
C ARG A 232 -7.98 7.50 1.28
N VAL A 233 -8.43 6.26 1.57
CA VAL A 233 -8.71 5.22 0.58
C VAL A 233 -9.97 4.46 0.97
N LEU A 234 -10.88 4.23 0.02
CA LEU A 234 -12.06 3.40 0.25
C LEU A 234 -12.05 2.16 -0.66
N SER A 235 -12.60 1.08 -0.17
CA SER A 235 -12.70 -0.17 -0.93
C SER A 235 -13.73 -0.04 -2.07
N ILE A 236 -13.49 -0.73 -3.19
CA ILE A 236 -14.48 -0.85 -4.26
C ILE A 236 -15.34 -2.08 -3.99
N MET A 237 -16.68 -1.94 -4.04
CA MET A 237 -17.65 -3.02 -3.94
C MET A 237 -17.39 -4.00 -2.77
N ASN A 238 -16.93 -3.50 -1.64
CA ASN A 238 -16.72 -4.30 -0.44
C ASN A 238 -17.96 -4.30 0.47
N ARG A 239 -17.97 -5.19 1.47
CA ARG A 239 -19.05 -5.27 2.46
C ARG A 239 -19.10 -4.03 3.37
N THR A 240 -17.96 -3.43 3.64
CA THR A 240 -17.78 -2.26 4.52
C THR A 240 -16.92 -1.23 3.82
N GLU A 241 -17.04 0.04 4.20
CA GLU A 241 -16.17 1.15 3.75
C GLU A 241 -16.08 1.27 2.21
N SER A 242 -17.14 0.84 1.52
CA SER A 242 -17.17 0.84 0.07
C SER A 242 -17.37 2.25 -0.46
N ILE A 243 -16.62 2.58 -1.53
CA ILE A 243 -16.83 3.82 -2.29
C ILE A 243 -18.23 3.83 -2.91
N ASP A 244 -18.88 4.98 -2.88
CA ASP A 244 -20.18 5.22 -3.51
C ASP A 244 -20.19 6.59 -4.20
N LEU A 245 -21.29 6.91 -4.88
CA LEU A 245 -21.43 8.18 -5.60
C LEU A 245 -21.35 9.40 -4.66
N LYS A 246 -21.85 9.29 -3.42
CA LYS A 246 -21.79 10.37 -2.43
C LYS A 246 -20.34 10.70 -2.09
N GLU A 247 -19.51 9.69 -1.89
CA GLU A 247 -18.09 9.88 -1.57
C GLU A 247 -17.30 10.42 -2.77
N VAL A 248 -17.59 9.97 -3.99
CA VAL A 248 -16.94 10.53 -5.19
C VAL A 248 -17.37 11.97 -5.40
N ASN A 249 -18.67 12.29 -5.26
CA ASN A 249 -19.15 13.67 -5.32
C ASN A 249 -18.50 14.57 -4.25
N LYS A 250 -18.24 14.05 -3.05
CA LYS A 250 -17.52 14.79 -1.99
C LYS A 250 -16.10 15.17 -2.42
N ALA A 251 -15.38 14.24 -3.08
CA ALA A 251 -14.06 14.53 -3.62
C ALA A 251 -14.12 15.57 -4.77
N PHE A 252 -15.07 15.41 -5.68
CA PHE A 252 -15.25 16.35 -6.80
C PHE A 252 -15.68 17.74 -6.31
N LYS A 253 -16.58 17.83 -5.32
CA LYS A 253 -16.95 19.10 -4.70
C LYS A 253 -15.74 19.81 -4.11
N ARG A 254 -14.92 19.09 -3.33
CA ARG A 254 -13.66 19.64 -2.77
C ARG A 254 -12.73 20.16 -3.88
N ALA A 255 -12.58 19.42 -4.97
CA ALA A 255 -11.77 19.84 -6.11
C ALA A 255 -12.37 21.06 -6.84
N ASN A 256 -13.70 21.14 -6.96
CA ASN A 256 -14.40 22.28 -7.55
C ASN A 256 -14.26 23.56 -6.71
N GLU A 257 -13.98 23.42 -5.41
CA GLU A 257 -13.64 24.51 -4.49
C GLU A 257 -12.14 24.92 -4.60
N GLY A 258 -11.42 24.48 -5.63
CA GLY A 258 -10.00 24.79 -5.86
C GLY A 258 -9.02 23.99 -4.98
N LYS A 259 -9.50 23.06 -4.14
CA LYS A 259 -8.64 22.28 -3.23
C LYS A 259 -8.10 21.04 -3.93
N LYS A 260 -6.78 20.87 -4.02
CA LYS A 260 -6.17 19.64 -4.55
C LYS A 260 -6.62 18.44 -3.74
N THR A 261 -7.08 17.39 -4.43
CA THR A 261 -7.79 16.28 -3.81
C THR A 261 -7.25 14.94 -4.32
N LEU A 262 -6.90 14.03 -3.41
CA LEU A 262 -6.52 12.65 -3.73
C LEU A 262 -7.73 11.74 -3.49
N LEU A 263 -8.37 11.30 -4.57
CA LEU A 263 -9.41 10.28 -4.51
C LEU A 263 -8.78 8.91 -4.76
N ALA A 264 -8.52 8.16 -3.70
CA ALA A 264 -7.94 6.83 -3.80
C ALA A 264 -8.98 5.73 -3.52
N VAL A 265 -8.91 4.67 -4.30
CA VAL A 265 -9.74 3.47 -4.12
C VAL A 265 -8.88 2.22 -4.13
N THR A 266 -9.33 1.18 -3.42
CA THR A 266 -8.58 -0.06 -3.26
C THR A 266 -9.44 -1.29 -3.51
N SER A 267 -8.78 -2.34 -3.99
CA SER A 267 -9.33 -3.68 -4.12
C SER A 267 -8.25 -4.74 -3.93
N HIS A 268 -8.55 -5.98 -4.26
CA HIS A 268 -7.65 -7.12 -4.14
C HIS A 268 -7.61 -7.92 -5.45
N ASP A 269 -6.45 -8.43 -5.80
CA ASP A 269 -6.21 -9.23 -7.01
C ASP A 269 -7.00 -10.55 -7.06
N PHE A 270 -7.44 -11.05 -5.91
CA PHE A 270 -8.28 -12.23 -5.84
C PHE A 270 -9.75 -11.98 -6.24
N ARG A 271 -10.13 -10.72 -6.52
CA ARG A 271 -11.47 -10.34 -6.99
C ARG A 271 -11.50 -10.12 -8.49
N ASN A 272 -12.70 -9.96 -9.05
CA ASN A 272 -12.87 -9.54 -10.43
C ASN A 272 -12.63 -8.02 -10.57
N LEU A 273 -11.39 -7.63 -10.76
CA LEU A 273 -11.02 -6.22 -10.90
C LEU A 273 -11.68 -5.55 -12.13
N LYS A 274 -11.99 -6.30 -13.19
CA LYS A 274 -12.69 -5.72 -14.36
C LYS A 274 -14.04 -5.13 -13.95
N THR A 275 -14.84 -5.87 -13.21
CA THR A 275 -16.15 -5.42 -12.70
C THR A 275 -15.99 -4.22 -11.76
N GLU A 276 -15.04 -4.28 -10.85
CA GLU A 276 -14.81 -3.22 -9.86
C GLU A 276 -14.32 -1.91 -10.51
N ILE A 277 -13.38 -2.00 -11.44
CA ILE A 277 -12.89 -0.82 -12.18
C ILE A 277 -14.01 -0.18 -12.98
N ASN A 278 -14.85 -0.97 -13.66
CA ASN A 278 -15.98 -0.46 -14.41
C ASN A 278 -17.04 0.21 -13.52
N PHE A 279 -17.30 -0.38 -12.36
CA PHE A 279 -18.15 0.25 -11.36
C PHE A 279 -17.59 1.62 -10.94
N PHE A 280 -16.31 1.69 -10.57
CA PHE A 280 -15.68 2.95 -10.16
C PHE A 280 -15.67 3.99 -11.28
N ARG A 281 -15.39 3.58 -12.53
CA ARG A 281 -15.51 4.45 -13.71
C ARG A 281 -16.90 5.06 -13.85
N SER A 282 -17.97 4.27 -13.60
CA SER A 282 -19.33 4.76 -13.66
C SER A 282 -19.59 5.87 -12.64
N LEU A 283 -19.01 5.76 -11.44
CA LEU A 283 -19.09 6.80 -10.41
C LEU A 283 -18.34 8.07 -10.84
N ILE A 284 -17.12 7.93 -11.39
CA ILE A 284 -16.35 9.07 -11.92
C ILE A 284 -17.13 9.77 -13.05
N LYS A 285 -17.67 9.02 -14.02
CA LYS A 285 -18.47 9.61 -15.13
C LYS A 285 -19.67 10.41 -14.60
N LYS A 286 -20.40 9.88 -13.61
CA LYS A 286 -21.54 10.58 -12.99
C LYS A 286 -21.10 11.86 -12.28
N SER A 287 -20.00 11.80 -11.51
CA SER A 287 -19.48 12.95 -10.80
C SER A 287 -18.90 14.01 -11.74
N SER A 288 -18.22 13.62 -12.82
CA SER A 288 -17.70 14.55 -13.84
C SER A 288 -18.82 15.32 -14.54
N LYS A 289 -19.97 14.67 -14.81
CA LYS A 289 -21.15 15.36 -15.34
C LYS A 289 -21.72 16.40 -14.36
N LYS A 290 -21.69 16.10 -13.05
CA LYS A 290 -22.16 17.02 -12.01
C LYS A 290 -21.20 18.18 -11.75
N PHE A 291 -19.90 17.97 -11.95
CA PHE A 291 -18.85 18.96 -11.71
C PHE A 291 -17.96 19.13 -12.96
N PRO A 292 -18.47 19.71 -14.05
CA PRO A 292 -17.80 19.73 -15.36
C PRO A 292 -16.50 20.53 -15.38
N LYS A 293 -16.29 21.46 -14.46
CA LYS A 293 -15.06 22.26 -14.33
C LYS A 293 -13.91 21.49 -13.68
N VAL A 294 -14.18 20.34 -13.02
CA VAL A 294 -13.15 19.56 -12.32
C VAL A 294 -12.35 18.71 -13.31
N LYS A 295 -11.06 18.97 -13.38
CA LYS A 295 -10.10 18.16 -14.14
C LYS A 295 -9.56 17.05 -13.23
N PHE A 296 -9.75 15.78 -13.61
CA PHE A 296 -9.20 14.64 -12.87
C PHE A 296 -8.09 13.96 -13.67
N TYR A 297 -7.20 13.24 -12.97
CA TYR A 297 -6.05 12.54 -13.53
C TYR A 297 -5.93 11.14 -12.94
N PHE A 298 -5.70 10.15 -13.79
CA PHE A 298 -5.33 8.80 -13.36
C PHE A 298 -3.83 8.71 -13.13
N VAL A 299 -3.43 8.42 -11.91
CA VAL A 299 -2.02 8.37 -11.49
C VAL A 299 -1.80 7.22 -10.51
N ASP A 300 -0.56 6.75 -10.42
CA ASP A 300 -0.13 5.87 -9.34
C ASP A 300 -0.16 6.59 -7.97
N THR A 301 -0.04 5.81 -6.90
CA THR A 301 -0.08 6.35 -5.52
C THR A 301 0.93 7.46 -5.29
N VAL A 302 2.18 7.26 -5.70
CA VAL A 302 3.28 8.20 -5.45
C VAL A 302 3.01 9.52 -6.18
N LYS A 303 2.69 9.46 -7.46
CA LYS A 303 2.31 10.66 -8.24
C LYS A 303 1.05 11.32 -7.71
N GLY A 304 0.12 10.55 -7.15
CA GLY A 304 -1.07 11.08 -6.48
C GLY A 304 -0.71 11.98 -5.32
N PHE A 305 0.17 11.54 -4.43
CA PHE A 305 0.69 12.35 -3.33
C PHE A 305 1.49 13.55 -3.84
N GLN A 306 2.44 13.34 -4.76
CA GLN A 306 3.27 14.41 -5.33
C GLN A 306 2.44 15.56 -5.91
N LYS A 307 1.42 15.24 -6.72
CA LYS A 307 0.53 16.25 -7.34
C LYS A 307 -0.34 16.95 -6.32
N THR A 308 -0.92 16.21 -5.38
CA THR A 308 -1.85 16.77 -4.37
C THR A 308 -1.12 17.67 -3.39
N LEU A 309 0.09 17.29 -2.97
CA LEU A 309 0.96 18.07 -2.10
C LEU A 309 1.73 19.20 -2.85
N SER A 310 1.62 19.26 -4.17
CA SER A 310 2.35 20.25 -5.01
C SER A 310 3.87 20.17 -4.89
N LEU A 311 4.42 18.97 -4.72
CA LEU A 311 5.86 18.78 -4.60
C LEU A 311 6.58 19.22 -5.86
N LYS A 312 7.68 19.95 -5.69
CA LYS A 312 8.48 20.54 -6.79
C LYS A 312 9.88 19.92 -6.84
N ASN A 313 10.54 20.05 -7.98
CA ASN A 313 11.93 19.62 -8.19
C ASN A 313 12.20 18.14 -7.86
N ILE A 314 11.18 17.27 -8.02
CA ILE A 314 11.20 15.88 -7.59
C ILE A 314 12.44 15.12 -8.13
N LYS A 315 12.72 15.23 -9.43
CA LYS A 315 13.88 14.56 -10.05
C LYS A 315 15.21 15.22 -9.67
N LYS A 316 15.27 16.55 -9.63
CA LYS A 316 16.48 17.32 -9.30
C LYS A 316 16.97 16.99 -7.89
N ASN A 317 16.06 16.92 -6.93
CA ASN A 317 16.36 16.67 -5.53
C ASN A 317 16.21 15.20 -5.13
N SER A 318 16.16 14.28 -6.10
CA SER A 318 16.05 12.84 -5.83
C SER A 318 17.23 12.36 -5.02
N ILE A 319 16.93 11.62 -3.94
CA ILE A 319 17.96 11.07 -3.06
C ILE A 319 18.96 10.20 -3.83
N LYS A 320 20.26 10.36 -3.47
CA LYS A 320 21.36 9.52 -3.91
C LYS A 320 22.22 9.14 -2.72
N LEU A 321 22.35 7.86 -2.48
CA LEU A 321 23.13 7.26 -1.40
C LEU A 321 24.53 6.88 -1.87
N ASN A 322 25.48 6.89 -0.93
CA ASN A 322 26.83 6.41 -1.14
C ASN A 322 27.30 5.57 0.05
N ILE A 323 28.15 4.57 -0.22
CA ILE A 323 28.81 3.72 0.76
C ILE A 323 30.33 3.81 0.51
N LYS A 324 31.08 4.15 1.55
CA LYS A 324 32.57 4.20 1.50
C LYS A 324 33.13 3.41 2.66
N ARG A 325 33.99 2.44 2.38
CA ARG A 325 34.79 1.79 3.42
C ARG A 325 35.85 2.76 3.92
N ILE A 326 35.98 2.94 5.23
CA ILE A 326 36.92 3.89 5.86
C ILE A 326 38.19 3.14 6.31
N ASN A 327 37.99 2.01 6.97
CA ASN A 327 39.06 1.14 7.43
C ASN A 327 38.62 -0.33 7.29
N LYS A 328 39.40 -1.27 7.90
CA LYS A 328 39.13 -2.70 7.79
C LYS A 328 37.70 -3.08 8.16
N ASN A 329 37.11 -2.45 9.18
CA ASN A 329 35.81 -2.86 9.74
C ASN A 329 34.75 -1.77 9.73
N SER A 330 35.07 -0.52 9.32
CA SER A 330 34.15 0.61 9.42
C SER A 330 33.76 1.15 8.05
N PHE A 331 32.51 1.51 7.92
CA PHE A 331 31.91 2.07 6.70
C PHE A 331 31.24 3.41 7.02
N LYS A 332 31.38 4.34 6.08
CA LYS A 332 30.66 5.60 6.05
C LYS A 332 29.55 5.51 5.00
N PHE A 333 28.40 6.02 5.39
CA PHE A 333 27.21 6.16 4.54
C PHE A 333 26.82 7.63 4.46
N ASN A 334 26.51 8.13 3.30
CA ASN A 334 26.09 9.53 3.15
C ASN A 334 25.20 9.71 1.94
N THR A 335 24.54 10.87 1.88
CA THR A 335 23.86 11.30 0.65
C THR A 335 24.79 12.16 -0.22
N THR A 336 24.78 11.93 -1.52
CA THR A 336 25.46 12.78 -2.51
C THR A 336 24.47 13.74 -3.19
N ASN A 337 23.18 13.48 -3.10
CA ASN A 337 22.09 14.35 -3.50
C ASN A 337 20.84 14.08 -2.65
N GLY A 338 19.99 15.08 -2.49
CA GLY A 338 18.73 14.97 -1.74
C GLY A 338 18.96 14.75 -0.24
N LYS A 339 17.89 14.42 0.47
CA LYS A 339 17.88 14.17 1.91
C LYS A 339 17.12 12.89 2.23
N VAL A 340 17.60 12.11 3.19
CA VAL A 340 16.86 10.98 3.74
C VAL A 340 15.58 11.48 4.40
N PHE A 341 14.47 10.78 4.18
CA PHE A 341 13.15 11.13 4.74
C PHE A 341 13.16 11.09 6.28
N GLY A 342 13.72 10.04 6.85
CA GLY A 342 13.79 9.84 8.29
C GLY A 342 15.10 10.31 8.90
N PRO A 343 15.36 9.93 10.16
CA PRO A 343 16.61 10.28 10.85
C PRO A 343 17.82 9.56 10.27
N GLN A 344 17.63 8.36 9.73
CA GLN A 344 18.69 7.54 9.14
C GLN A 344 18.14 6.71 7.97
N PRO A 345 18.99 6.24 7.04
CA PRO A 345 18.58 5.26 6.05
C PRO A 345 18.37 3.88 6.72
N PHE A 346 17.87 2.91 5.96
CA PHE A 346 17.70 1.53 6.39
C PHE A 346 18.97 0.74 6.08
N LEU A 347 19.64 0.19 7.10
CA LEU A 347 20.78 -0.72 6.95
C LEU A 347 20.28 -2.15 6.77
N ALA A 348 20.71 -2.81 5.72
CA ALA A 348 20.44 -4.22 5.46
C ALA A 348 21.74 -4.98 5.23
N ILE A 349 21.92 -6.08 5.94
CA ILE A 349 23.13 -6.91 5.91
C ILE A 349 22.71 -8.33 5.52
N LYS A 350 23.43 -8.94 4.57
CA LYS A 350 23.27 -10.36 4.24
C LYS A 350 24.52 -11.10 4.65
N LEU A 351 24.35 -12.13 5.45
CA LEU A 351 25.45 -12.98 5.89
C LEU A 351 25.76 -14.07 4.86
N LYS A 352 26.97 -14.64 4.92
CA LYS A 352 27.42 -15.76 4.07
C LYS A 352 26.52 -17.01 4.25
N ASN A 353 25.96 -17.22 5.44
CA ASN A 353 25.00 -18.31 5.73
C ASN A 353 23.57 -18.04 5.23
N GLY A 354 23.34 -16.94 4.52
CA GLY A 354 22.04 -16.58 3.94
C GLY A 354 21.07 -15.84 4.87
N LYS A 355 21.43 -15.59 6.14
CA LYS A 355 20.62 -14.75 7.04
C LYS A 355 20.66 -13.29 6.63
N TYR A 356 19.56 -12.57 6.90
CA TYR A 356 19.44 -11.12 6.70
C TYR A 356 19.28 -10.46 8.06
N ILE A 357 19.98 -9.35 8.24
CA ILE A 357 20.00 -8.56 9.47
C ILE A 357 19.66 -7.12 9.11
N HIS A 358 18.94 -6.45 9.97
CA HIS A 358 18.80 -5.00 10.01
C HIS A 358 19.44 -4.49 11.29
N ASP A 359 20.12 -3.36 11.19
CA ASP A 359 20.69 -2.67 12.34
C ASP A 359 20.65 -1.16 12.12
N ASN A 360 20.95 -0.40 13.18
CA ASN A 360 20.97 1.05 13.16
C ASN A 360 22.38 1.57 12.92
N PHE A 361 22.48 2.83 12.53
CA PHE A 361 23.73 3.51 12.30
C PHE A 361 24.15 4.35 13.51
N ASP A 362 25.44 4.58 13.64
CA ASP A 362 25.98 5.70 14.39
C ASP A 362 25.83 6.99 13.58
N PHE A 363 25.38 8.07 14.23
CA PHE A 363 25.21 9.35 13.57
C PHE A 363 26.55 10.09 13.44
N GLY A 364 26.81 10.62 12.25
CA GLY A 364 27.98 11.47 12.02
C GLY A 364 27.79 12.89 12.55
N LEU A 365 28.89 13.65 12.59
CA LEU A 365 28.87 15.07 12.98
C LEU A 365 28.15 15.95 11.96
N LYS A 366 28.13 15.56 10.69
CA LYS A 366 27.43 16.27 9.61
C LYS A 366 26.05 15.67 9.37
N ALA A 367 25.08 16.50 9.09
CA ALA A 367 23.78 16.03 8.63
C ALA A 367 23.95 15.15 7.38
N ASN A 368 23.13 14.09 7.28
CA ASN A 368 23.18 13.11 6.19
C ASN A 368 24.50 12.31 6.10
N GLU A 369 25.18 12.10 7.20
CA GLU A 369 26.31 11.18 7.37
C GLU A 369 26.01 10.19 8.48
N TRP A 370 26.31 8.92 8.23
CA TRP A 370 26.17 7.82 9.17
C TRP A 370 27.36 6.89 9.08
N PHE A 371 27.63 6.17 10.17
CA PHE A 371 28.73 5.22 10.25
C PHE A 371 28.20 3.88 10.75
N TYR A 372 28.91 2.82 10.42
CA TYR A 372 28.67 1.50 10.97
C TYR A 372 30.01 0.76 11.09
N THR A 373 30.28 0.25 12.28
CA THR A 373 31.49 -0.53 12.57
C THR A 373 31.09 -1.97 12.82
N PHE A 374 31.71 -2.86 12.08
CA PHE A 374 31.52 -4.30 12.21
C PHE A 374 32.51 -4.81 13.27
N CYS A 375 32.01 -5.44 14.34
CA CYS A 375 32.77 -6.01 15.44
C CYS A 375 32.00 -7.18 16.07
N GLU A 376 32.54 -7.74 17.14
CA GLU A 376 31.89 -8.87 17.83
C GLU A 376 30.57 -8.48 18.50
N ASP A 377 30.48 -7.23 18.99
CA ASP A 377 29.26 -6.70 19.65
C ASP A 377 28.14 -6.35 18.67
N THR A 378 28.44 -6.17 17.38
CA THR A 378 27.49 -5.92 16.33
C THR A 378 27.34 -7.14 15.40
N VAL A 379 28.00 -7.09 14.26
CA VAL A 379 28.08 -8.18 13.29
C VAL A 379 29.52 -8.37 12.86
N ASN A 380 30.10 -9.55 13.04
CA ASN A 380 31.43 -9.84 12.56
C ASN A 380 31.50 -9.74 11.03
N LEU A 381 32.40 -8.88 10.52
CA LEU A 381 32.54 -8.59 9.10
C LEU A 381 32.88 -9.84 8.26
N ASP A 382 33.63 -10.78 8.80
CA ASP A 382 34.03 -12.01 8.10
C ASP A 382 32.82 -12.89 7.75
N LYS A 383 31.72 -12.75 8.49
CA LYS A 383 30.47 -13.44 8.22
C LYS A 383 29.59 -12.72 7.19
N VAL A 384 29.91 -11.48 6.82
CA VAL A 384 29.10 -10.65 5.92
C VAL A 384 29.38 -10.97 4.46
N LYS A 385 28.35 -11.02 3.66
CA LYS A 385 28.40 -11.17 2.20
C LYS A 385 28.05 -9.88 1.46
N VAL A 386 27.04 -9.16 1.95
CA VAL A 386 26.55 -7.93 1.32
C VAL A 386 26.13 -6.94 2.40
N ILE A 387 26.56 -5.72 2.27
CA ILE A 387 26.05 -4.56 2.99
C ILE A 387 25.19 -3.75 2.01
N ALA A 388 24.03 -3.34 2.43
CA ALA A 388 23.17 -2.49 1.62
C ALA A 388 22.55 -1.38 2.47
N VAL A 389 22.37 -0.23 1.87
CA VAL A 389 21.65 0.90 2.45
C VAL A 389 20.55 1.35 1.51
N ALA A 390 19.41 1.66 2.08
CA ALA A 390 18.26 2.17 1.33
C ALA A 390 17.59 3.33 2.07
N ALA A 391 17.07 4.28 1.33
CA ALA A 391 16.24 5.33 1.89
C ALA A 391 15.24 5.86 0.87
N SER A 392 14.11 6.35 1.37
CA SER A 392 13.23 7.25 0.65
C SER A 392 13.59 8.70 0.94
N ASP A 393 13.07 9.62 0.13
CA ASP A 393 13.01 11.06 0.41
C ASP A 393 11.56 11.53 0.62
N SER A 394 11.39 12.75 1.10
CA SER A 394 10.06 13.35 1.29
C SER A 394 9.32 13.65 -0.02
N LEU A 395 9.99 13.53 -1.16
CA LEU A 395 9.43 13.78 -2.50
C LEU A 395 8.88 12.50 -3.15
N GLY A 396 9.06 11.33 -2.49
CA GLY A 396 8.60 10.04 -3.01
C GLY A 396 9.57 9.37 -3.98
N ASN A 397 10.86 9.68 -3.88
CA ASN A 397 11.90 8.90 -4.54
C ASN A 397 12.56 7.97 -3.52
N PHE A 398 13.30 6.97 -4.03
CA PHE A 398 14.17 6.14 -3.20
C PHE A 398 15.50 5.86 -3.92
N ASP A 399 16.50 5.50 -3.14
CA ASP A 399 17.75 4.97 -3.65
C ASP A 399 18.21 3.76 -2.83
N VAL A 400 18.94 2.86 -3.46
CA VAL A 400 19.54 1.68 -2.85
C VAL A 400 20.97 1.55 -3.32
N LYS A 401 21.90 1.44 -2.37
CA LYS A 401 23.30 1.12 -2.65
C LYS A 401 23.69 -0.19 -1.99
N LYS A 402 24.55 -0.95 -2.66
CA LYS A 402 25.09 -2.21 -2.16
C LYS A 402 26.61 -2.21 -2.24
N TYR A 403 27.22 -2.87 -1.26
CA TYR A 403 28.65 -3.15 -1.18
C TYR A 403 28.81 -4.66 -0.97
N ASN A 404 29.47 -5.33 -1.88
CA ASN A 404 29.75 -6.77 -1.79
C ASN A 404 31.13 -6.96 -1.14
N LEU A 405 31.22 -7.91 -0.21
CA LEU A 405 32.43 -8.32 0.50
C LEU A 405 32.97 -9.65 -0.01
#